data_3e2f18e2f0dc8a99a39701f0ed6a84d2
#
_entry.id   3e2f18e2f0dc8a99a39701f0ed6a84d2
#
_cell.length_a   1.000
_cell.length_b   1.000
_cell.length_c   1.000
_cell.angle_alpha   90.00
_cell.angle_beta   90.00
_cell.angle_gamma   90.00
#
_symmetry.space_group_name_H-M   'P 1'
#
loop_
_entity.id
_entity.type
_entity.pdbx_description
1 polymer ?
#
loop_
_entity_poly.entity_id
_entity_poly.type
_entity_poly.pdbx_seq_one_letter_code
_entity_poly.pdbx_strand_id
1 'polypeptide(L)'
;MRRHFRVVRKMADKILDIPLSEEEIRSLHVGDVVYLRGPIYTSRDMGHFTLKQYLDEGKALPVDFNGAAIFHAGPVVKKRDDGGYDLVVIGPTTSIRMEPYHEMVARLGVRGIIGKGGLAEDSLKQFAKSGQVYFQAAPGCAVSLAEGIEKIDGVYFLEHGVPEALWILRARKFGPLVVGMDSHGKSIYAEIRKSADARNKELYG
;
A
#
# COMPACT_ATOMS: atom_id res chain seq x y z
N MET A 1 8.49 -14.22 -38.83
CA MET A 1 8.34 -13.16 -37.82
C MET A 1 8.93 -13.66 -36.49
N ARG A 2 10.21 -13.40 -36.20
CA ARG A 2 10.91 -13.89 -35.01
C ARG A 2 10.57 -12.96 -33.84
N ARG A 3 9.78 -13.43 -32.86
CA ARG A 3 9.56 -12.72 -31.58
C ARG A 3 10.87 -12.73 -30.80
N HIS A 4 11.48 -11.57 -30.66
CA HIS A 4 12.59 -11.39 -29.73
C HIS A 4 12.05 -11.51 -28.33
N PHE A 5 12.30 -12.63 -27.67
CA PHE A 5 12.17 -12.74 -26.23
C PHE A 5 13.24 -11.83 -25.61
N ARG A 6 12.80 -10.68 -25.11
CA ARG A 6 13.66 -9.82 -24.33
C ARG A 6 14.01 -10.60 -23.05
N VAL A 7 15.28 -11.00 -22.93
CA VAL A 7 15.78 -11.61 -21.68
C VAL A 7 15.53 -10.59 -20.58
N VAL A 8 14.60 -10.89 -19.69
CA VAL A 8 14.36 -10.09 -18.50
C VAL A 8 15.63 -10.21 -17.66
N ARG A 9 16.44 -9.17 -17.64
CA ARG A 9 17.60 -9.07 -16.76
C ARG A 9 17.06 -9.25 -15.35
N LYS A 10 17.52 -10.27 -14.63
CA LYS A 10 17.19 -10.50 -13.22
C LYS A 10 17.75 -9.29 -12.46
N MET A 11 16.93 -8.26 -12.28
CA MET A 11 17.27 -7.11 -11.44
C MET A 11 17.34 -7.64 -10.01
N ALA A 12 18.38 -7.22 -9.27
CA ALA A 12 18.44 -7.52 -7.85
C ALA A 12 17.18 -6.98 -7.16
N ASP A 13 16.60 -7.76 -6.27
CA ASP A 13 15.42 -7.35 -5.51
C ASP A 13 15.74 -6.06 -4.74
N LYS A 14 15.02 -4.96 -5.04
CA LYS A 14 15.15 -3.70 -4.30
C LYS A 14 14.33 -3.82 -3.03
N ILE A 15 15.01 -3.93 -1.89
CA ILE A 15 14.36 -3.97 -0.57
C ILE A 15 14.44 -2.57 0.04
N LEU A 16 13.30 -2.05 0.48
CA LEU A 16 13.17 -0.77 1.19
C LEU A 16 12.88 -1.03 2.66
N ASP A 17 13.63 -0.39 3.54
CA ASP A 17 13.44 -0.51 4.98
C ASP A 17 12.45 0.55 5.50
N ILE A 18 11.51 0.14 6.36
CA ILE A 18 10.58 1.05 7.03
C ILE A 18 11.19 1.45 8.39
N PRO A 19 11.30 2.74 8.72
CA PRO A 19 10.64 3.89 8.06
C PRO A 19 11.28 4.29 6.74
N LEU A 20 10.42 4.54 5.74
CA LEU A 20 10.81 4.97 4.39
C LEU A 20 11.25 6.44 4.40
N SER A 21 12.39 6.75 3.81
CA SER A 21 12.84 8.12 3.65
C SER A 21 12.20 8.78 2.42
N GLU A 22 12.11 10.11 2.43
CA GLU A 22 11.61 10.86 1.27
C GLU A 22 12.53 10.70 0.06
N GLU A 23 13.84 10.64 0.27
CA GLU A 23 14.83 10.44 -0.77
C GLU A 23 14.65 9.09 -1.48
N GLU A 24 14.49 8.00 -0.72
CA GLU A 24 14.21 6.68 -1.29
C GLU A 24 12.92 6.67 -2.10
N ILE A 25 11.84 7.27 -1.57
CA ILE A 25 10.54 7.34 -2.25
C ILE A 25 10.65 8.16 -3.54
N ARG A 26 11.34 9.29 -3.53
CA ARG A 26 11.54 10.10 -4.73
C ARG A 26 12.49 9.47 -5.75
N SER A 27 13.25 8.46 -5.37
CA SER A 27 14.06 7.66 -6.31
C SER A 27 13.25 6.61 -7.08
N LEU A 28 11.98 6.37 -6.69
CA LEU A 28 11.12 5.37 -7.29
C LEU A 28 10.31 5.95 -8.45
N HIS A 29 10.13 5.12 -9.49
CA HIS A 29 9.34 5.45 -10.66
C HIS A 29 8.29 4.38 -10.91
N VAL A 30 7.20 4.76 -11.54
CA VAL A 30 6.16 3.83 -12.01
C VAL A 30 6.79 2.66 -12.77
N GLY A 31 6.41 1.44 -12.38
CA GLY A 31 6.93 0.18 -12.92
C GLY A 31 8.08 -0.44 -12.14
N ASP A 32 8.71 0.27 -11.19
CA ASP A 32 9.70 -0.32 -10.31
C ASP A 32 9.10 -1.42 -9.47
N VAL A 33 9.89 -2.49 -9.23
CA VAL A 33 9.50 -3.62 -8.38
C VAL A 33 10.33 -3.58 -7.11
N VAL A 34 9.64 -3.59 -5.98
CA VAL A 34 10.27 -3.47 -4.67
C VAL A 34 9.71 -4.50 -3.68
N TYR A 35 10.45 -4.69 -2.60
CA TYR A 35 10.02 -5.41 -1.39
C TYR A 35 10.15 -4.48 -0.19
N LEU A 36 9.29 -4.66 0.80
CA LEU A 36 9.36 -3.90 2.05
C LEU A 36 9.85 -4.78 3.19
N ARG A 37 10.62 -4.17 4.11
CA ARG A 37 11.08 -4.78 5.36
C ARG A 37 10.83 -3.82 6.52
N GLY A 38 10.29 -4.33 7.62
CA GLY A 38 9.96 -3.53 8.80
C GLY A 38 8.45 -3.55 9.11
N PRO A 39 7.96 -2.62 9.94
CA PRO A 39 6.56 -2.58 10.33
C PRO A 39 5.66 -2.03 9.23
N ILE A 40 4.65 -2.82 8.83
CA ILE A 40 3.57 -2.42 7.91
C ILE A 40 2.29 -2.33 8.73
N TYR A 41 1.53 -1.26 8.57
CA TYR A 41 0.25 -1.06 9.26
C TYR A 41 -0.92 -1.35 8.32
N THR A 42 -1.90 -2.14 8.76
CA THR A 42 -3.12 -2.28 7.97
C THR A 42 -4.11 -1.17 8.32
N SER A 43 -4.80 -0.64 7.32
CA SER A 43 -5.92 0.27 7.56
C SER A 43 -6.87 0.21 6.36
N ARG A 44 -8.17 0.08 6.66
CA ARG A 44 -9.25 0.14 5.69
C ARG A 44 -10.20 1.29 6.04
N ASP A 45 -11.46 1.17 5.62
CA ASP A 45 -12.46 2.23 5.74
C ASP A 45 -12.59 2.75 7.18
N MET A 46 -12.85 1.85 8.15
CA MET A 46 -12.99 2.25 9.57
C MET A 46 -11.69 2.66 10.22
N GLY A 47 -10.58 2.02 9.85
CA GLY A 47 -9.24 2.40 10.32
C GLY A 47 -8.88 3.83 9.91
N HIS A 48 -9.09 4.21 8.63
CA HIS A 48 -8.86 5.56 8.15
C HIS A 48 -9.79 6.58 8.81
N PHE A 49 -11.08 6.23 8.95
CA PHE A 49 -12.04 7.08 9.63
C PHE A 49 -11.61 7.38 11.08
N THR A 50 -11.22 6.36 11.83
CA THR A 50 -10.78 6.51 13.23
C THR A 50 -9.49 7.31 13.35
N LEU A 51 -8.50 7.07 12.47
CA LEU A 51 -7.27 7.85 12.43
C LEU A 51 -7.54 9.33 12.13
N LYS A 52 -8.49 9.61 11.22
CA LYS A 52 -8.92 10.98 10.94
C LYS A 52 -9.53 11.64 12.17
N GLN A 53 -10.44 10.95 12.87
CA GLN A 53 -11.03 11.46 14.11
C GLN A 53 -9.95 11.76 15.16
N TYR A 54 -8.96 10.86 15.34
CA TYR A 54 -7.87 11.06 16.30
C TYR A 54 -7.06 12.32 15.99
N LEU A 55 -6.76 12.55 14.70
CA LEU A 55 -6.06 13.77 14.27
C LEU A 55 -6.89 15.03 14.47
N ASP A 56 -8.18 14.99 14.15
CA ASP A 56 -9.09 16.13 14.28
C ASP A 56 -9.33 16.50 15.75
N GLU A 57 -9.37 15.52 16.64
CA GLU A 57 -9.56 15.68 18.09
C GLU A 57 -8.24 15.86 18.86
N GLY A 58 -7.08 15.83 18.19
CA GLY A 58 -5.77 15.93 18.84
C GLY A 58 -5.43 14.77 19.77
N LYS A 59 -6.04 13.61 19.57
CA LYS A 59 -5.76 12.39 20.33
C LYS A 59 -4.42 11.78 19.95
N ALA A 60 -3.79 11.10 20.91
CA ALA A 60 -2.55 10.36 20.66
C ALA A 60 -2.82 9.22 19.66
N LEU A 61 -2.00 9.16 18.61
CA LEU A 61 -2.07 8.08 17.62
C LEU A 61 -1.58 6.76 18.21
N PRO A 62 -2.12 5.60 17.77
CA PRO A 62 -1.75 4.29 18.31
C PRO A 62 -0.32 3.88 17.97
N VAL A 63 0.23 4.41 16.89
CA VAL A 63 1.59 4.14 16.39
C VAL A 63 2.19 5.41 15.75
N ASP A 64 3.52 5.41 15.56
CA ASP A 64 4.18 6.42 14.73
C ASP A 64 4.02 6.07 13.25
N PHE A 65 3.43 6.98 12.48
CA PHE A 65 3.22 6.82 11.05
C PHE A 65 4.30 7.52 10.20
N ASN A 66 5.24 8.21 10.81
CA ASN A 66 6.28 8.91 10.05
C ASN A 66 7.17 7.93 9.29
N GLY A 67 7.23 8.07 7.96
CA GLY A 67 7.91 7.13 7.09
C GLY A 67 7.23 5.77 6.94
N ALA A 68 6.02 5.59 7.45
CA ALA A 68 5.32 4.31 7.46
C ALA A 68 4.84 3.89 6.07
N ALA A 69 4.53 2.58 5.98
CA ALA A 69 3.74 1.99 4.91
C ALA A 69 2.38 1.54 5.46
N ILE A 70 1.28 2.00 4.84
CA ILE A 70 -0.08 1.56 5.13
C ILE A 70 -0.54 0.57 4.07
N PHE A 71 -1.01 -0.59 4.49
CA PHE A 71 -1.59 -1.60 3.63
C PHE A 71 -3.12 -1.58 3.72
N HIS A 72 -3.76 -1.26 2.61
CA HIS A 72 -5.21 -1.37 2.46
C HIS A 72 -5.60 -2.85 2.38
N ALA A 73 -5.71 -3.47 3.54
CA ALA A 73 -5.98 -4.89 3.68
C ALA A 73 -6.63 -5.20 5.03
N GLY A 74 -7.38 -6.30 5.08
CA GLY A 74 -7.80 -6.93 6.31
C GLY A 74 -7.27 -8.36 6.35
N PRO A 75 -6.48 -8.74 7.35
CA PRO A 75 -5.92 -10.08 7.44
C PRO A 75 -6.96 -11.11 7.86
N VAL A 76 -6.69 -12.37 7.50
CA VAL A 76 -7.27 -13.52 8.20
C VAL A 76 -6.24 -13.96 9.23
N VAL A 77 -6.64 -14.03 10.47
CA VAL A 77 -5.77 -14.37 11.59
C VAL A 77 -6.35 -15.53 12.41
N LYS A 78 -5.47 -16.31 13.03
CA LYS A 78 -5.82 -17.31 14.02
C LYS A 78 -5.37 -16.82 15.39
N LYS A 79 -6.30 -16.77 16.36
CA LYS A 79 -5.96 -16.44 17.74
C LYS A 79 -5.20 -17.60 18.37
N ARG A 80 -4.13 -17.27 19.10
CA ARG A 80 -3.32 -18.23 19.86
C ARG A 80 -3.79 -18.33 21.30
N ASP A 81 -3.39 -19.37 21.99
CA ASP A 81 -3.75 -19.59 23.41
C ASP A 81 -3.08 -18.56 24.34
N ASP A 82 -1.94 -17.98 23.94
CA ASP A 82 -1.24 -16.90 24.65
C ASP A 82 -1.88 -15.52 24.46
N GLY A 83 -2.99 -15.43 23.73
CA GLY A 83 -3.71 -14.20 23.42
C GLY A 83 -3.17 -13.46 22.18
N GLY A 84 -2.07 -13.91 21.59
CA GLY A 84 -1.53 -13.38 20.33
C GLY A 84 -2.28 -13.87 19.10
N TYR A 85 -1.78 -13.50 17.92
CA TYR A 85 -2.38 -13.86 16.64
C TYR A 85 -1.32 -14.36 15.66
N ASP A 86 -1.67 -15.39 14.89
CA ASP A 86 -0.91 -15.84 13.73
C ASP A 86 -1.59 -15.32 12.46
N LEU A 87 -0.80 -14.82 11.52
CA LEU A 87 -1.29 -14.44 10.21
C LEU A 87 -1.50 -15.67 9.34
N VAL A 88 -2.72 -15.85 8.84
CA VAL A 88 -3.04 -16.95 7.92
C VAL A 88 -2.87 -16.51 6.47
N VAL A 89 -3.57 -15.43 6.08
CA VAL A 89 -3.45 -14.81 4.76
C VAL A 89 -3.72 -13.32 4.84
N ILE A 90 -3.15 -12.55 3.91
CA ILE A 90 -3.46 -11.13 3.76
C ILE A 90 -3.35 -10.71 2.29
N GLY A 91 -4.41 -10.08 1.78
CA GLY A 91 -4.45 -9.59 0.40
C GLY A 91 -5.01 -8.16 0.31
N PRO A 92 -4.68 -7.44 -0.77
CA PRO A 92 -5.08 -6.05 -0.93
C PRO A 92 -6.59 -5.90 -1.12
N THR A 93 -7.19 -4.89 -0.47
CA THR A 93 -8.52 -4.40 -0.82
C THR A 93 -8.44 -3.25 -1.82
N THR A 94 -9.58 -2.84 -2.37
CA THR A 94 -9.68 -1.75 -3.34
C THR A 94 -9.38 -0.40 -2.70
N SER A 95 -8.34 0.27 -3.17
CA SER A 95 -7.79 1.48 -2.55
C SER A 95 -8.61 2.74 -2.78
N ILE A 96 -9.36 2.83 -3.89
CA ILE A 96 -10.12 4.04 -4.25
C ILE A 96 -11.12 4.49 -3.15
N ARG A 97 -11.57 3.57 -2.29
CA ARG A 97 -12.46 3.93 -1.18
C ARG A 97 -11.77 4.83 -0.14
N MET A 98 -10.45 4.75 -0.03
CA MET A 98 -9.62 5.55 0.87
C MET A 98 -9.16 6.87 0.24
N GLU A 99 -9.54 7.16 -1.01
CA GLU A 99 -9.22 8.44 -1.67
C GLU A 99 -9.56 9.68 -0.83
N PRO A 100 -10.72 9.76 -0.13
CA PRO A 100 -11.06 10.93 0.68
C PRO A 100 -10.09 11.22 1.83
N TYR A 101 -9.19 10.29 2.15
CA TYR A 101 -8.25 10.41 3.28
C TYR A 101 -6.82 10.78 2.85
N HIS A 102 -6.58 11.12 1.57
CA HIS A 102 -5.23 11.38 1.05
C HIS A 102 -4.46 12.47 1.82
N GLU A 103 -5.13 13.57 2.19
CA GLU A 103 -4.51 14.63 3.00
C GLU A 103 -4.17 14.16 4.41
N MET A 104 -5.08 13.40 5.04
CA MET A 104 -4.88 12.82 6.36
C MET A 104 -3.67 11.89 6.35
N VAL A 105 -3.56 10.99 5.38
CA VAL A 105 -2.45 10.05 5.22
C VAL A 105 -1.11 10.80 5.04
N ALA A 106 -1.12 11.91 4.29
CA ALA A 106 0.05 12.77 4.16
C ALA A 106 0.43 13.48 5.47
N ARG A 107 -0.56 14.00 6.22
CA ARG A 107 -0.35 14.63 7.54
C ARG A 107 0.21 13.67 8.58
N LEU A 108 -0.11 12.39 8.48
CA LEU A 108 0.49 11.33 9.31
C LEU A 108 1.97 11.07 9.00
N GLY A 109 2.49 11.57 7.89
CA GLY A 109 3.87 11.32 7.45
C GLY A 109 4.06 9.97 6.75
N VAL A 110 2.99 9.29 6.36
CA VAL A 110 3.03 8.04 5.61
C VAL A 110 3.72 8.27 4.27
N ARG A 111 4.61 7.37 3.88
CA ARG A 111 5.37 7.43 2.62
C ARG A 111 4.92 6.38 1.60
N GLY A 112 4.50 5.22 2.06
CA GLY A 112 4.06 4.12 1.19
C GLY A 112 2.60 3.76 1.42
N ILE A 113 1.80 3.69 0.35
CA ILE A 113 0.44 3.15 0.38
C ILE A 113 0.43 1.85 -0.42
N ILE A 114 -0.02 0.75 0.17
CA ILE A 114 -0.07 -0.57 -0.47
C ILE A 114 -1.53 -0.94 -0.69
N GLY A 115 -1.88 -1.38 -1.89
CA GLY A 115 -3.25 -1.78 -2.17
C GLY A 115 -3.47 -2.34 -3.57
N LYS A 116 -4.70 -2.30 -4.06
CA LYS A 116 -5.04 -2.66 -5.44
C LYS A 116 -5.92 -1.61 -6.11
N GLY A 117 -5.78 -1.48 -7.43
CA GLY A 117 -6.63 -0.64 -8.28
C GLY A 117 -6.25 0.84 -8.31
N GLY A 118 -5.24 1.26 -7.55
CA GLY A 118 -4.79 2.65 -7.50
C GLY A 118 -5.69 3.57 -6.69
N LEU A 119 -5.33 4.83 -6.73
CA LEU A 119 -6.05 5.98 -6.17
C LEU A 119 -6.33 6.98 -7.29
N ALA A 120 -7.06 8.06 -6.98
CA ALA A 120 -7.44 9.06 -7.96
C ALA A 120 -6.40 10.20 -8.08
N GLU A 121 -6.81 11.27 -8.75
CA GLU A 121 -5.92 12.37 -9.11
C GLU A 121 -5.48 13.21 -7.91
N ASP A 122 -6.34 13.36 -6.89
CA ASP A 122 -6.01 14.16 -5.71
C ASP A 122 -4.93 13.47 -4.87
N SER A 123 -5.01 12.15 -4.70
CA SER A 123 -3.90 11.37 -4.13
C SER A 123 -2.62 11.51 -4.96
N LEU A 124 -2.70 11.48 -6.29
CA LEU A 124 -1.51 11.61 -7.15
C LEU A 124 -0.84 12.97 -6.98
N LYS A 125 -1.62 14.05 -6.92
CA LYS A 125 -1.12 15.41 -6.61
C LYS A 125 -0.48 15.47 -5.22
N GLN A 126 -1.14 14.83 -4.22
CA GLN A 126 -0.61 14.78 -2.87
C GLN A 126 0.72 14.00 -2.80
N PHE A 127 0.87 12.93 -3.56
CA PHE A 127 2.10 12.14 -3.62
C PHE A 127 3.28 12.96 -4.14
N ALA A 128 3.05 13.76 -5.19
CA ALA A 128 4.07 14.67 -5.71
C ALA A 128 4.48 15.72 -4.67
N LYS A 129 3.52 16.27 -3.93
CA LYS A 129 3.74 17.28 -2.90
C LYS A 129 4.49 16.74 -1.68
N SER A 130 4.06 15.57 -1.18
CA SER A 130 4.50 15.03 0.12
C SER A 130 5.57 13.94 0.00
N GLY A 131 6.00 13.56 -1.21
CA GLY A 131 6.94 12.46 -1.40
C GLY A 131 6.33 11.13 -0.93
N GLN A 132 5.25 10.70 -1.58
CA GLN A 132 4.57 9.43 -1.30
C GLN A 132 4.54 8.59 -2.57
N VAL A 133 4.27 7.29 -2.40
CA VAL A 133 4.18 6.34 -3.49
C VAL A 133 3.06 5.33 -3.23
N TYR A 134 2.41 4.90 -4.31
CA TYR A 134 1.46 3.80 -4.26
C TYR A 134 2.10 2.52 -4.78
N PHE A 135 2.12 1.51 -3.94
CA PHE A 135 2.57 0.16 -4.23
C PHE A 135 1.37 -0.72 -4.58
N GLN A 136 1.32 -1.18 -5.82
CA GLN A 136 0.36 -2.18 -6.26
C GLN A 136 0.76 -3.56 -5.72
N ALA A 137 -0.09 -4.14 -4.87
CA ALA A 137 0.00 -5.55 -4.50
C ALA A 137 -0.89 -6.38 -5.45
N ALA A 138 -0.40 -7.52 -5.91
CA ALA A 138 -1.14 -8.37 -6.82
C ALA A 138 -2.37 -8.98 -6.12
N PRO A 139 -3.60 -8.78 -6.65
CA PRO A 139 -4.78 -9.46 -6.15
C PRO A 139 -4.66 -10.97 -6.40
N GLY A 140 -5.17 -11.78 -5.47
CA GLY A 140 -5.10 -13.25 -5.55
C GLY A 140 -3.80 -13.86 -4.99
N CYS A 141 -2.77 -13.05 -4.67
CA CYS A 141 -1.51 -13.53 -4.09
C CYS A 141 -1.48 -13.45 -2.55
N ALA A 142 -2.64 -13.56 -1.88
CA ALA A 142 -2.75 -13.33 -0.43
C ALA A 142 -1.88 -14.29 0.42
N VAL A 143 -1.70 -15.52 -0.02
CA VAL A 143 -0.83 -16.50 0.65
C VAL A 143 0.63 -16.08 0.51
N SER A 144 1.09 -15.82 -0.72
CA SER A 144 2.48 -15.41 -0.99
C SER A 144 2.84 -14.09 -0.32
N LEU A 145 1.89 -13.15 -0.21
CA LEU A 145 2.10 -11.91 0.53
C LEU A 145 2.26 -12.18 2.03
N ALA A 146 1.46 -13.09 2.59
CA ALA A 146 1.56 -13.47 4.00
C ALA A 146 2.91 -14.11 4.34
N GLU A 147 3.52 -14.87 3.44
CA GLU A 147 4.86 -15.47 3.61
C GLU A 147 5.96 -14.41 3.81
N GLY A 148 5.75 -13.19 3.31
CA GLY A 148 6.65 -12.04 3.50
C GLY A 148 6.56 -11.42 4.90
N ILE A 149 5.54 -11.78 5.70
CA ILE A 149 5.32 -11.31 7.08
C ILE A 149 5.89 -12.34 8.05
N GLU A 150 6.72 -11.88 8.97
CA GLU A 150 7.36 -12.71 10.00
C GLU A 150 6.42 -12.94 11.19
N LYS A 151 5.74 -11.89 11.64
CA LYS A 151 4.84 -11.94 12.82
C LYS A 151 3.89 -10.74 12.85
N ILE A 152 2.90 -10.85 13.72
CA ILE A 152 2.04 -9.73 14.15
C ILE A 152 2.62 -9.18 15.45
N ASP A 153 2.99 -7.89 15.45
CA ASP A 153 3.53 -7.21 16.63
C ASP A 153 2.43 -6.63 17.52
N GLY A 154 1.22 -6.39 16.98
CA GLY A 154 0.10 -5.86 17.74
C GLY A 154 -1.13 -5.55 16.89
N VAL A 155 -2.18 -5.11 17.57
CA VAL A 155 -3.46 -4.71 16.94
C VAL A 155 -4.10 -3.59 17.75
N TYR A 156 -4.70 -2.63 17.04
CA TYR A 156 -5.53 -1.55 17.58
C TYR A 156 -6.89 -1.53 16.88
N PHE A 157 -7.89 -0.92 17.50
CA PHE A 157 -9.22 -0.76 16.93
C PHE A 157 -9.92 -2.09 16.62
N LEU A 158 -9.66 -3.13 17.44
CA LEU A 158 -10.22 -4.47 17.22
C LEU A 158 -11.76 -4.49 17.37
N GLU A 159 -12.33 -3.48 18.05
CA GLU A 159 -13.78 -3.24 18.15
C GLU A 159 -14.46 -3.03 16.80
N HIS A 160 -13.73 -2.60 15.76
CA HIS A 160 -14.24 -2.50 14.39
C HIS A 160 -14.30 -3.85 13.66
N GLY A 161 -13.86 -4.92 14.34
CA GLY A 161 -13.72 -6.26 13.76
C GLY A 161 -12.35 -6.49 13.10
N VAL A 162 -11.97 -7.76 13.04
CA VAL A 162 -10.66 -8.21 12.54
C VAL A 162 -10.26 -7.59 11.20
N PRO A 163 -11.14 -7.49 10.16
CA PRO A 163 -10.73 -6.94 8.87
C PRO A 163 -10.53 -5.43 8.85
N GLU A 164 -11.11 -4.70 9.82
CA GLU A 164 -11.07 -3.23 9.88
C GLU A 164 -10.09 -2.71 10.95
N ALA A 165 -9.58 -3.60 11.80
CA ALA A 165 -8.59 -3.28 12.83
C ALA A 165 -7.26 -2.85 12.20
N LEU A 166 -6.50 -2.04 12.93
CA LEU A 166 -5.14 -1.65 12.59
C LEU A 166 -4.17 -2.71 13.14
N TRP A 167 -3.64 -3.52 12.25
CA TRP A 167 -2.65 -4.55 12.57
C TRP A 167 -1.24 -4.02 12.32
N ILE A 168 -0.32 -4.35 13.21
CA ILE A 168 1.11 -4.09 13.05
C ILE A 168 1.77 -5.38 12.57
N LEU A 169 2.13 -5.42 11.31
CA LEU A 169 2.72 -6.58 10.65
C LEU A 169 4.23 -6.39 10.51
N ARG A 170 5.04 -7.29 11.05
CA ARG A 170 6.50 -7.27 10.87
C ARG A 170 6.86 -7.95 9.57
N ALA A 171 7.23 -7.18 8.57
CA ALA A 171 7.67 -7.70 7.28
C ALA A 171 9.16 -8.05 7.29
N ARG A 172 9.49 -9.24 6.80
CA ARG A 172 10.86 -9.66 6.49
C ARG A 172 11.23 -9.33 5.04
N LYS A 173 10.32 -9.64 4.11
CA LYS A 173 10.44 -9.37 2.67
C LYS A 173 9.04 -9.39 2.05
N PHE A 174 8.31 -8.30 2.24
CA PHE A 174 6.92 -8.21 1.79
C PHE A 174 6.84 -7.71 0.34
N GLY A 175 6.29 -8.52 -0.55
CA GLY A 175 6.17 -8.24 -1.98
C GLY A 175 6.24 -9.52 -2.82
N PRO A 176 6.49 -9.43 -4.14
CA PRO A 176 6.86 -8.20 -4.88
C PRO A 176 5.72 -7.18 -4.97
N LEU A 177 6.08 -5.92 -4.89
CA LEU A 177 5.17 -4.79 -5.06
C LEU A 177 5.61 -3.96 -6.26
N VAL A 178 4.66 -3.50 -7.07
CA VAL A 178 4.95 -2.65 -8.23
C VAL A 178 4.58 -1.20 -7.90
N VAL A 179 5.46 -0.26 -8.18
CA VAL A 179 5.14 1.17 -8.09
C VAL A 179 4.08 1.50 -9.14
N GLY A 180 2.85 1.73 -8.68
CA GLY A 180 1.69 2.02 -9.53
C GLY A 180 1.42 3.50 -9.70
N MET A 181 1.78 4.32 -8.70
CA MET A 181 1.74 5.78 -8.75
C MET A 181 2.96 6.31 -8.02
N ASP A 182 3.66 7.29 -8.59
CA ASP A 182 4.92 7.80 -8.05
C ASP A 182 4.83 9.25 -7.57
N SER A 183 5.87 9.70 -6.89
CA SER A 183 6.01 11.07 -6.39
C SER A 183 6.36 12.10 -7.47
N HIS A 184 6.41 11.68 -8.74
CA HIS A 184 6.65 12.54 -9.92
C HIS A 184 5.36 12.83 -10.69
N GLY A 185 4.20 12.41 -10.15
CA GLY A 185 2.89 12.63 -10.76
C GLY A 185 2.53 11.66 -11.87
N LYS A 186 3.19 10.47 -11.94
CA LYS A 186 2.85 9.43 -12.91
C LYS A 186 2.00 8.34 -12.27
N SER A 187 1.06 7.79 -13.06
CA SER A 187 0.15 6.73 -12.64
C SER A 187 -0.10 5.77 -13.80
N ILE A 188 0.20 4.48 -13.62
CA ILE A 188 -0.13 3.44 -14.61
C ILE A 188 -1.63 3.35 -14.85
N TYR A 189 -2.45 3.62 -13.83
CA TYR A 189 -3.91 3.57 -13.92
C TYR A 189 -4.45 4.69 -14.82
N ALA A 190 -3.91 5.92 -14.67
CA ALA A 190 -4.29 7.05 -15.51
C ALA A 190 -3.87 6.85 -16.97
N GLU A 191 -2.67 6.31 -17.21
CA GLU A 191 -2.17 6.01 -18.55
C GLU A 191 -3.00 4.93 -19.25
N ILE A 192 -3.33 3.83 -18.52
CA ILE A 192 -4.18 2.76 -19.07
C ILE A 192 -5.58 3.29 -19.37
N ARG A 193 -6.19 4.08 -18.47
CA ARG A 193 -7.51 4.69 -18.70
C ARG A 193 -7.51 5.56 -19.95
N LYS A 194 -6.53 6.47 -20.09
CA LYS A 194 -6.36 7.32 -21.24
C LYS A 194 -6.27 6.52 -22.56
N SER A 195 -5.47 5.44 -22.53
CA SER A 195 -5.32 4.55 -23.69
C SER A 195 -6.63 3.81 -24.03
N ALA A 196 -7.35 3.34 -23.01
CA ALA A 196 -8.64 2.67 -23.16
C ALA A 196 -9.71 3.62 -23.73
N ASP A 197 -9.78 4.85 -23.22
CA ASP A 197 -10.73 5.87 -23.69
C ASP A 197 -10.46 6.26 -25.16
N ALA A 198 -9.18 6.41 -25.53
CA ALA A 198 -8.79 6.68 -26.91
C ALA A 198 -9.22 5.52 -27.84
N ARG A 199 -8.96 4.28 -27.41
CA ARG A 199 -9.35 3.09 -28.18
C ARG A 199 -10.85 2.95 -28.30
N ASN A 200 -11.59 3.26 -27.24
CA ASN A 200 -13.05 3.20 -27.23
C ASN A 200 -13.66 4.20 -28.22
N LYS A 201 -13.11 5.43 -28.28
CA LYS A 201 -13.51 6.42 -29.30
C LYS A 201 -13.21 5.97 -30.72
N GLU A 202 -12.10 5.28 -30.95
CA GLU A 202 -11.73 4.74 -32.26
C GLU A 202 -12.68 3.64 -32.72
N LEU A 203 -13.19 2.81 -31.80
CA LEU A 203 -14.03 1.65 -32.10
C LEU A 203 -15.52 1.96 -32.14
N TYR A 204 -16.01 2.96 -31.41
CA TYR A 204 -17.43 3.21 -31.18
C TYR A 204 -17.84 4.69 -31.34
N GLY A 205 -16.90 5.57 -31.64
CA GLY A 205 -17.10 7.02 -31.88
C GLY A 205 -17.29 7.38 -33.34
#